data_ebecab87d9faacda036858f4ab4d06c2
#
_entry.id   ebecab87d9faacda036858f4ab4d06c2
#
_cell.length_a   1.000
_cell.length_b   1.000
_cell.length_c   1.000
_cell.angle_alpha   90.00
_cell.angle_beta   90.00
_cell.angle_gamma   90.00
#
_symmetry.space_group_name_H-M   'P 1'
#
loop_
_entity.id
_entity.type
_entity.pdbx_description
1 polymer ?
#
loop_
_entity_poly.entity_id
_entity_poly.type
_entity_poly.pdbx_seq_one_letter_code
_entity_poly.pdbx_strand_id
1 'polypeptide(L)'
;MPLAMPAMGAETSADSELVARLREGDRGAVEEAYLAHHVAIRGFARRLVGDASSAEDIVHETFVALPRAIRGFRGEGTLRAFLIGVAANHSRRHVRSAMRRRRATERLAAHEELQPRTVDATAQLITKQLAARLWAALDELPIDQRVVFVLCEAEQRTSVEVAEIVGAPEGTVRTRLFHAKRKLREKLGEDQP
;
A
#
# COMPACT_ATOMS: atom_id res chain seq x y z
N MET A 1 -23.64 10.61 4.65
CA MET A 1 -24.10 9.53 3.77
C MET A 1 -22.96 8.53 3.61
N PRO A 2 -23.07 7.28 4.06
CA PRO A 2 -22.05 6.27 3.85
C PRO A 2 -22.07 5.84 2.39
N LEU A 3 -20.93 5.92 1.69
CA LEU A 3 -20.75 5.29 0.40
C LEU A 3 -20.87 3.78 0.58
N ALA A 4 -21.91 3.21 0.01
CA ALA A 4 -22.09 1.77 -0.07
C ALA A 4 -20.96 1.18 -0.91
N MET A 5 -20.12 0.33 -0.28
CA MET A 5 -19.15 -0.52 -0.97
C MET A 5 -19.92 -1.64 -1.70
N PRO A 6 -19.62 -1.94 -2.97
CA PRO A 6 -20.25 -3.07 -3.65
C PRO A 6 -19.85 -4.39 -2.98
N ALA A 7 -20.82 -5.26 -2.81
CA ALA A 7 -20.67 -6.58 -2.21
C ALA A 7 -19.67 -7.44 -2.99
N MET A 8 -18.75 -8.09 -2.29
CA MET A 8 -17.64 -8.92 -2.79
C MET A 8 -18.05 -10.21 -3.53
N GLY A 9 -19.31 -10.40 -3.89
CA GLY A 9 -19.80 -11.66 -4.50
C GLY A 9 -19.95 -11.65 -6.03
N ALA A 10 -19.84 -10.50 -6.70
CA ALA A 10 -20.17 -10.41 -8.14
C ALA A 10 -18.95 -10.39 -9.08
N GLU A 11 -17.72 -10.33 -8.57
CA GLU A 11 -16.50 -10.22 -9.38
C GLU A 11 -15.92 -11.56 -9.85
N THR A 12 -16.44 -12.70 -9.37
CA THR A 12 -15.80 -14.01 -9.54
C THR A 12 -15.84 -14.60 -10.96
N SER A 13 -16.77 -14.25 -11.80
CA SER A 13 -16.86 -14.84 -13.16
C SER A 13 -16.00 -14.09 -14.18
N ALA A 14 -16.07 -12.76 -14.20
CA ALA A 14 -15.26 -11.92 -15.10
C ALA A 14 -13.77 -11.98 -14.73
N ASP A 15 -13.45 -11.98 -13.43
CA ASP A 15 -12.07 -12.17 -12.96
C ASP A 15 -11.50 -13.54 -13.36
N SER A 16 -12.30 -14.59 -13.38
CA SER A 16 -11.83 -15.95 -13.75
C SER A 16 -11.42 -16.03 -15.22
N GLU A 17 -12.18 -15.42 -16.13
CA GLU A 17 -11.85 -15.38 -17.55
C GLU A 17 -10.61 -14.51 -17.81
N LEU A 18 -10.54 -13.35 -17.19
CA LEU A 18 -9.38 -12.46 -17.27
C LEU A 18 -8.11 -13.15 -16.74
N VAL A 19 -8.21 -13.85 -15.61
CA VAL A 19 -7.08 -14.63 -15.04
C VAL A 19 -6.63 -15.74 -15.99
N ALA A 20 -7.55 -16.46 -16.65
CA ALA A 20 -7.19 -17.49 -17.63
C ALA A 20 -6.37 -16.88 -18.79
N ARG A 21 -6.85 -15.80 -19.39
CA ARG A 21 -6.17 -15.07 -20.46
C ARG A 21 -4.80 -14.51 -20.02
N LEU A 22 -4.70 -13.99 -18.80
CA LEU A 22 -3.42 -13.53 -18.22
C LEU A 22 -2.41 -14.69 -18.12
N ARG A 23 -2.85 -15.90 -17.73
CA ARG A 23 -1.99 -17.09 -17.64
C ARG A 23 -1.50 -17.58 -19.00
N GLU A 24 -2.29 -17.40 -20.04
CA GLU A 24 -1.96 -17.71 -21.43
C GLU A 24 -0.99 -16.67 -22.03
N GLY A 25 -0.76 -15.55 -21.35
CA GLY A 25 0.14 -14.49 -21.80
C GLY A 25 -0.51 -13.51 -22.77
N ASP A 26 -1.84 -13.43 -22.79
CA ASP A 26 -2.57 -12.44 -23.58
C ASP A 26 -2.22 -11.02 -23.15
N ARG A 27 -1.68 -10.24 -24.09
CA ARG A 27 -1.30 -8.84 -23.82
C ARG A 27 -2.50 -7.94 -23.58
N GLY A 28 -3.63 -8.20 -24.26
CA GLY A 28 -4.87 -7.47 -24.06
C GLY A 28 -5.45 -7.68 -22.66
N ALA A 29 -5.24 -8.87 -22.07
CA ALA A 29 -5.65 -9.15 -20.70
C ALA A 29 -4.85 -8.33 -19.67
N VAL A 30 -3.57 -8.01 -19.95
CA VAL A 30 -2.76 -7.13 -19.08
C VAL A 30 -3.30 -5.70 -19.13
N GLU A 31 -3.64 -5.20 -20.31
CA GLU A 31 -4.26 -3.88 -20.48
C GLU A 31 -5.61 -3.79 -19.78
N GLU A 32 -6.45 -4.80 -19.93
CA GLU A 32 -7.75 -4.89 -19.25
C GLU A 32 -7.59 -4.89 -17.73
N ALA A 33 -6.67 -5.69 -17.18
CA ALA A 33 -6.34 -5.69 -15.75
C ALA A 33 -5.82 -4.32 -15.27
N TYR A 34 -5.01 -3.65 -16.10
CA TYR A 34 -4.53 -2.30 -15.80
C TYR A 34 -5.69 -1.32 -15.70
N LEU A 35 -6.54 -1.24 -16.72
CA LEU A 35 -7.68 -0.32 -16.75
C LEU A 35 -8.64 -0.55 -15.58
N ALA A 36 -8.88 -1.81 -15.20
CA ALA A 36 -9.77 -2.16 -14.09
C ALA A 36 -9.19 -1.84 -12.71
N HIS A 37 -7.87 -1.95 -12.52
CA HIS A 37 -7.30 -1.98 -11.16
C HIS A 37 -6.26 -0.91 -10.86
N HIS A 38 -5.69 -0.19 -11.87
CA HIS A 38 -4.58 0.76 -11.64
C HIS A 38 -4.90 1.86 -10.62
N VAL A 39 -6.14 2.37 -10.59
CA VAL A 39 -6.56 3.41 -9.63
C VAL A 39 -6.51 2.88 -8.20
N ALA A 40 -6.98 1.65 -7.97
CA ALA A 40 -6.96 1.03 -6.65
C ALA A 40 -5.52 0.76 -6.19
N ILE A 41 -4.67 0.22 -7.08
CA ILE A 41 -3.27 -0.06 -6.79
C ILE A 41 -2.50 1.23 -6.53
N ARG A 42 -2.72 2.29 -7.31
CA ARG A 42 -2.14 3.62 -7.08
C ARG A 42 -2.53 4.19 -5.73
N GLY A 43 -3.82 4.12 -5.38
CA GLY A 43 -4.31 4.57 -4.06
C GLY A 43 -3.62 3.85 -2.92
N PHE A 44 -3.50 2.52 -3.00
CA PHE A 44 -2.78 1.71 -2.03
C PHE A 44 -1.29 2.06 -1.96
N ALA A 45 -0.60 2.10 -3.11
CA ALA A 45 0.82 2.45 -3.17
C ALA A 45 1.09 3.83 -2.57
N ARG A 46 0.26 4.83 -2.88
CA ARG A 46 0.39 6.18 -2.36
C ARG A 46 0.26 6.25 -0.84
N ARG A 47 -0.61 5.43 -0.23
CA ARG A 47 -0.72 5.29 1.24
C ARG A 47 0.49 4.61 1.87
N LEU A 48 1.29 3.89 1.09
CA LEU A 48 2.51 3.25 1.59
C LEU A 48 3.75 4.12 1.46
N VAL A 49 3.90 4.87 0.36
CA VAL A 49 5.15 5.58 0.07
C VAL A 49 5.05 7.10 0.22
N GLY A 50 3.83 7.66 0.27
CA GLY A 50 3.58 9.07 0.54
C GLY A 50 3.70 9.99 -0.67
N ASP A 51 4.53 9.67 -1.65
CA ASP A 51 4.74 10.49 -2.84
C ASP A 51 4.12 9.89 -4.11
N ALA A 52 3.75 10.75 -5.06
CA ALA A 52 3.05 10.34 -6.27
C ALA A 52 3.96 9.59 -7.25
N SER A 53 5.22 10.02 -7.38
CA SER A 53 6.17 9.42 -8.32
C SER A 53 6.50 7.98 -7.95
N SER A 54 6.86 7.74 -6.69
CA SER A 54 7.09 6.37 -6.18
C SER A 54 5.86 5.48 -6.27
N ALA A 55 4.66 6.05 -6.10
CA ALA A 55 3.43 5.28 -6.25
C ALA A 55 3.19 4.87 -7.71
N GLU A 56 3.46 5.75 -8.69
CA GLU A 56 3.39 5.40 -10.12
C GLU A 56 4.42 4.33 -10.49
N ASP A 57 5.64 4.42 -9.98
CA ASP A 57 6.67 3.40 -10.18
C ASP A 57 6.20 2.02 -9.69
N ILE A 58 5.58 1.98 -8.50
CA ILE A 58 5.02 0.74 -7.93
C ILE A 58 3.88 0.20 -8.79
N VAL A 59 2.97 1.07 -9.28
CA VAL A 59 1.92 0.66 -10.21
C VAL A 59 2.53 0.03 -11.46
N HIS A 60 3.47 0.75 -12.08
CA HIS A 60 4.15 0.26 -13.28
C HIS A 60 4.82 -1.11 -13.05
N GLU A 61 5.64 -1.21 -12.00
CA GLU A 61 6.32 -2.47 -11.64
C GLU A 61 5.33 -3.61 -11.38
N THR A 62 4.17 -3.32 -10.76
CA THR A 62 3.11 -4.30 -10.48
C THR A 62 2.57 -4.91 -11.77
N PHE A 63 2.22 -4.09 -12.76
CA PHE A 63 1.67 -4.57 -14.02
C PHE A 63 2.72 -5.15 -14.97
N VAL A 64 3.95 -4.67 -14.94
CA VAL A 64 5.10 -5.30 -15.64
C VAL A 64 5.37 -6.69 -15.08
N ALA A 65 5.24 -6.88 -13.78
CA ALA A 65 5.44 -8.18 -13.13
C ALA A 65 4.25 -9.13 -13.31
N LEU A 66 3.04 -8.62 -13.60
CA LEU A 66 1.79 -9.39 -13.63
C LEU A 66 1.85 -10.66 -14.48
N PRO A 67 2.40 -10.67 -15.72
CA PRO A 67 2.44 -11.89 -16.56
C PRO A 67 3.23 -13.05 -15.92
N ARG A 68 4.19 -12.73 -15.05
CA ARG A 68 4.95 -13.74 -14.30
C ARG A 68 4.26 -14.07 -12.98
N ALA A 69 3.78 -13.04 -12.27
CA ALA A 69 3.18 -13.18 -10.96
C ALA A 69 1.88 -13.99 -10.99
N ILE A 70 1.06 -13.84 -12.04
CA ILE A 70 -0.25 -14.50 -12.17
C ILE A 70 -0.17 -16.03 -12.13
N ARG A 71 0.98 -16.62 -12.46
CA ARG A 71 1.22 -18.06 -12.36
C ARG A 71 1.16 -18.55 -10.91
N GLY A 72 1.41 -17.68 -9.94
CA GLY A 72 1.30 -17.96 -8.51
C GLY A 72 -0.10 -17.72 -7.93
N PHE A 73 -1.01 -17.14 -8.68
CA PHE A 73 -2.38 -16.91 -8.23
C PHE A 73 -3.15 -18.23 -8.19
N ARG A 74 -3.65 -18.63 -7.01
CA ARG A 74 -4.35 -19.90 -6.80
C ARG A 74 -5.84 -19.85 -7.06
N GLY A 75 -6.40 -18.67 -7.39
CA GLY A 75 -7.85 -18.46 -7.50
C GLY A 75 -8.53 -18.24 -6.16
N GLU A 76 -7.75 -18.11 -5.08
CA GLU A 76 -8.24 -17.75 -3.75
C GLU A 76 -8.33 -16.22 -3.65
N GLY A 77 -9.53 -15.70 -3.42
CA GLY A 77 -9.78 -14.25 -3.40
C GLY A 77 -9.91 -13.60 -4.79
N THR A 78 -9.85 -12.28 -4.85
CA THR A 78 -10.02 -11.50 -6.07
C THR A 78 -8.69 -11.16 -6.75
N LEU A 79 -8.70 -10.94 -8.07
CA LEU A 79 -7.52 -10.44 -8.81
C LEU A 79 -7.00 -9.13 -8.23
N ARG A 80 -7.91 -8.25 -7.77
CA ARG A 80 -7.53 -7.00 -7.08
C ARG A 80 -6.73 -7.26 -5.81
N ALA A 81 -7.15 -8.20 -4.96
CA ALA A 81 -6.44 -8.56 -3.73
C ALA A 81 -5.03 -9.11 -4.04
N PHE A 82 -4.93 -9.97 -5.06
CA PHE A 82 -3.66 -10.48 -5.55
C PHE A 82 -2.73 -9.36 -6.04
N LEU A 83 -3.23 -8.42 -6.86
CA LEU A 83 -2.46 -7.27 -7.35
C LEU A 83 -1.98 -6.37 -6.21
N ILE A 84 -2.81 -6.15 -5.18
CA ILE A 84 -2.40 -5.44 -3.96
C ILE A 84 -1.24 -6.16 -3.27
N GLY A 85 -1.25 -7.49 -3.21
CA GLY A 85 -0.14 -8.29 -2.69
C GLY A 85 1.16 -8.11 -3.48
N VAL A 86 1.06 -8.10 -4.82
CA VAL A 86 2.20 -7.82 -5.71
C VAL A 86 2.72 -6.40 -5.47
N ALA A 87 1.84 -5.40 -5.41
CA ALA A 87 2.19 -4.00 -5.13
C ALA A 87 2.85 -3.83 -3.75
N ALA A 88 2.35 -4.53 -2.72
CA ALA A 88 2.96 -4.54 -1.39
C ALA A 88 4.42 -5.07 -1.42
N ASN A 89 4.70 -6.09 -2.23
CA ASN A 89 6.06 -6.61 -2.39
C ASN A 89 6.99 -5.60 -3.10
N HIS A 90 6.51 -4.90 -4.14
CA HIS A 90 7.26 -3.83 -4.79
C HIS A 90 7.48 -2.64 -3.84
N SER A 91 6.46 -2.23 -3.07
CA SER A 91 6.59 -1.19 -2.05
C SER A 91 7.65 -1.52 -1.00
N ARG A 92 7.72 -2.78 -0.53
CA ARG A 92 8.78 -3.23 0.41
C ARG A 92 10.17 -3.04 -0.18
N ARG A 93 10.36 -3.38 -1.46
CA ARG A 93 11.66 -3.20 -2.15
C ARG A 93 11.98 -1.72 -2.32
N HIS A 94 11.01 -0.91 -2.72
CA HIS A 94 11.16 0.53 -2.91
C HIS A 94 11.57 1.22 -1.62
N VAL A 95 10.84 1.02 -0.51
CA VAL A 95 11.13 1.62 0.80
C VAL A 95 12.49 1.17 1.34
N ARG A 96 12.83 -0.12 1.23
CA ARG A 96 14.17 -0.61 1.65
C ARG A 96 15.29 0.01 0.82
N SER A 97 15.08 0.25 -0.47
CA SER A 97 16.06 0.93 -1.33
C SER A 97 16.20 2.40 -0.97
N ALA A 98 15.09 3.12 -0.72
CA ALA A 98 15.09 4.51 -0.27
C ALA A 98 15.81 4.67 1.08
N MET A 99 15.54 3.80 2.05
CA MET A 99 16.23 3.80 3.34
C MET A 99 17.75 3.56 3.20
N ARG A 100 18.17 2.66 2.32
CA ARG A 100 19.60 2.43 2.05
C ARG A 100 20.27 3.66 1.44
N ARG A 101 19.59 4.32 0.47
CA ARG A 101 20.07 5.57 -0.14
C ARG A 101 20.19 6.68 0.90
N ARG A 102 19.17 6.92 1.74
CA ARG A 102 19.21 7.89 2.84
C ARG A 102 20.40 7.65 3.76
N ARG A 103 20.59 6.44 4.26
CA ARG A 103 21.72 6.09 5.14
C ARG A 103 23.09 6.29 4.46
N ALA A 104 23.19 6.05 3.16
CA ALA A 104 24.41 6.31 2.40
C ALA A 104 24.65 7.83 2.25
N THR A 105 23.60 8.61 1.99
CA THR A 105 23.67 10.09 1.86
C THR A 105 23.92 10.76 3.20
N GLU A 106 23.29 10.30 4.29
CA GLU A 106 23.53 10.79 5.66
C GLU A 106 24.97 10.56 6.13
N ARG A 107 25.63 9.52 5.64
CA ARG A 107 27.08 9.30 5.87
C ARG A 107 27.97 10.26 5.08
N LEU A 108 27.47 10.87 4.02
CA LEU A 108 28.19 11.79 3.13
C LEU A 108 27.81 13.26 3.33
N ALA A 109 26.64 13.55 3.91
CA ALA A 109 26.12 14.89 4.13
C ALA A 109 25.68 15.08 5.59
N ALA A 110 26.59 15.62 6.40
CA ALA A 110 26.17 16.46 7.52
C ALA A 110 25.68 17.78 6.92
N HIS A 111 24.40 18.13 7.17
CA HIS A 111 23.69 19.37 6.83
C HIS A 111 22.92 19.37 5.50
N GLU A 112 21.64 19.10 5.61
CA GLU A 112 20.61 19.90 4.93
C GLU A 112 19.26 19.68 5.64
N GLU A 113 18.79 20.71 6.36
CA GLU A 113 17.47 20.79 6.97
C GLU A 113 16.41 20.96 5.88
N LEU A 114 15.45 20.07 5.82
CA LEU A 114 14.27 20.20 4.97
C LEU A 114 13.33 21.27 5.54
N GLN A 115 13.30 22.45 4.91
CA GLN A 115 12.38 23.52 5.26
C GLN A 115 10.93 23.18 4.86
N PRO A 116 9.93 23.40 5.73
CA PRO A 116 8.53 23.28 5.36
C PRO A 116 8.09 24.48 4.50
N ARG A 117 7.50 24.22 3.34
CA ARG A 117 6.88 25.26 2.50
C ARG A 117 5.57 25.72 3.12
N THR A 118 5.51 26.98 3.47
CA THR A 118 4.32 27.70 3.93
C THR A 118 3.34 27.96 2.79
N VAL A 119 2.06 27.63 2.98
CA VAL A 119 0.94 28.14 2.19
C VAL A 119 -0.32 28.29 3.07
N ASP A 120 -0.95 29.44 2.92
CA ASP A 120 -2.08 29.98 3.66
C ASP A 120 -3.40 29.20 3.55
N ALA A 121 -4.08 29.00 4.68
CA ALA A 121 -5.51 29.01 4.96
C ALA A 121 -5.81 28.12 6.19
N THR A 122 -6.34 28.65 7.25
CA THR A 122 -6.30 28.08 8.63
C THR A 122 -6.90 26.68 8.79
N ALA A 123 -8.04 26.35 8.19
CA ALA A 123 -8.65 25.01 8.32
C ALA A 123 -7.95 23.97 7.40
N GLN A 124 -7.54 24.36 6.19
CA GLN A 124 -6.75 23.53 5.30
C GLN A 124 -5.33 23.32 5.83
N LEU A 125 -4.79 24.28 6.58
CA LEU A 125 -3.49 24.19 7.22
C LEU A 125 -3.47 23.13 8.32
N ILE A 126 -4.48 23.10 9.18
CA ILE A 126 -4.63 22.11 10.26
C ILE A 126 -4.73 20.70 9.65
N THR A 127 -5.55 20.51 8.62
CA THR A 127 -5.68 19.22 7.93
C THR A 127 -4.38 18.79 7.25
N LYS A 128 -3.65 19.72 6.62
CA LYS A 128 -2.35 19.45 6.00
C LYS A 128 -1.27 19.14 7.05
N GLN A 129 -1.26 19.85 8.17
CA GLN A 129 -0.33 19.58 9.27
C GLN A 129 -0.59 18.21 9.91
N LEU A 130 -1.86 17.86 10.15
CA LEU A 130 -2.23 16.53 10.66
C LEU A 130 -1.84 15.43 9.68
N ALA A 131 -2.11 15.62 8.40
CA ALA A 131 -1.70 14.69 7.35
C ALA A 131 -0.17 14.53 7.31
N ALA A 132 0.59 15.63 7.38
CA ALA A 132 2.06 15.59 7.41
C ALA A 132 2.59 14.85 8.64
N ARG A 133 2.00 15.07 9.83
CA ARG A 133 2.36 14.33 11.06
C ARG A 133 2.04 12.84 10.94
N LEU A 134 0.87 12.50 10.38
CA LEU A 134 0.50 11.10 10.14
C LEU A 134 1.50 10.43 9.18
N TRP A 135 1.86 11.11 8.08
CA TRP A 135 2.85 10.59 7.12
C TRP A 135 4.21 10.38 7.77
N ALA A 136 4.69 11.35 8.56
CA ALA A 136 5.94 11.21 9.29
C ALA A 136 5.91 10.01 10.26
N ALA A 137 4.81 9.82 10.98
CA ALA A 137 4.63 8.69 11.88
C ALA A 137 4.57 7.34 11.13
N LEU A 138 3.90 7.30 9.97
CA LEU A 138 3.86 6.11 9.10
C LEU A 138 5.25 5.77 8.54
N ASP A 139 6.05 6.78 8.18
CA ASP A 139 7.42 6.55 7.67
C ASP A 139 8.36 5.93 8.68
N GLU A 140 8.12 6.12 9.96
CA GLU A 140 8.87 5.47 11.02
C GLU A 140 8.47 4.01 11.27
N LEU A 141 7.33 3.56 10.75
CA LEU A 141 6.93 2.16 10.88
C LEU A 141 7.82 1.26 10.00
N PRO A 142 8.22 0.08 10.51
CA PRO A 142 8.71 -0.98 9.64
C PRO A 142 7.72 -1.24 8.51
N ILE A 143 8.20 -1.38 7.28
CA ILE A 143 7.33 -1.48 6.09
C ILE A 143 6.26 -2.57 6.21
N ASP A 144 6.58 -3.70 6.84
CA ASP A 144 5.62 -4.79 7.03
C ASP A 144 4.48 -4.41 8.01
N GLN A 145 4.76 -3.55 9.00
CA GLN A 145 3.74 -3.01 9.90
C GLN A 145 2.89 -1.96 9.19
N ARG A 146 3.51 -1.10 8.36
CA ARG A 146 2.82 -0.09 7.55
C ARG A 146 1.86 -0.75 6.54
N VAL A 147 2.32 -1.78 5.81
CA VAL A 147 1.47 -2.55 4.87
C VAL A 147 0.25 -3.12 5.57
N VAL A 148 0.44 -3.80 6.70
CA VAL A 148 -0.67 -4.38 7.48
C VAL A 148 -1.62 -3.29 7.98
N PHE A 149 -1.09 -2.18 8.50
CA PHE A 149 -1.89 -1.07 8.97
C PHE A 149 -2.75 -0.46 7.85
N VAL A 150 -2.16 -0.19 6.68
CA VAL A 150 -2.89 0.38 5.54
C VAL A 150 -3.99 -0.59 5.06
N LEU A 151 -3.71 -1.89 4.97
CA LEU A 151 -4.70 -2.88 4.54
C LEU A 151 -5.86 -3.01 5.54
N CYS A 152 -5.57 -3.05 6.84
CA CYS A 152 -6.62 -3.21 7.85
C CYS A 152 -7.43 -1.93 8.07
N GLU A 153 -6.76 -0.77 8.19
CA GLU A 153 -7.41 0.48 8.62
C GLU A 153 -7.90 1.34 7.45
N ALA A 154 -7.12 1.45 6.38
CA ALA A 154 -7.48 2.28 5.23
C ALA A 154 -8.28 1.52 4.17
N GLU A 155 -7.96 0.24 3.93
CA GLU A 155 -8.67 -0.62 2.98
C GLU A 155 -9.77 -1.48 3.66
N GLN A 156 -9.93 -1.36 5.00
CA GLN A 156 -10.96 -2.07 5.79
C GLN A 156 -10.96 -3.59 5.60
N ARG A 157 -9.76 -4.18 5.43
CA ARG A 157 -9.60 -5.62 5.29
C ARG A 157 -9.51 -6.31 6.64
N THR A 158 -10.08 -7.51 6.74
CA THR A 158 -9.94 -8.37 7.92
C THR A 158 -8.52 -8.91 8.04
N SER A 159 -8.12 -9.32 9.26
CA SER A 159 -6.80 -9.93 9.47
C SER A 159 -6.59 -11.21 8.64
N VAL A 160 -7.66 -11.96 8.36
CA VAL A 160 -7.62 -13.17 7.52
C VAL A 160 -7.29 -12.80 6.07
N GLU A 161 -8.05 -11.87 5.48
CA GLU A 161 -7.77 -11.38 4.11
C GLU A 161 -6.37 -10.79 3.97
N VAL A 162 -5.93 -10.02 4.97
CA VAL A 162 -4.57 -9.45 4.96
C VAL A 162 -3.51 -10.54 5.07
N ALA A 163 -3.76 -11.62 5.82
CA ALA A 163 -2.85 -12.78 5.91
C ALA A 163 -2.63 -13.42 4.52
N GLU A 164 -3.69 -13.60 3.76
CA GLU A 164 -3.64 -14.10 2.38
C GLU A 164 -2.89 -13.14 1.45
N ILE A 165 -3.24 -11.84 1.49
CA ILE A 165 -2.61 -10.81 0.65
C ILE A 165 -1.11 -10.70 0.89
N VAL A 166 -0.66 -10.74 2.16
CA VAL A 166 0.77 -10.54 2.50
C VAL A 166 1.55 -11.84 2.60
N GLY A 167 0.89 -12.99 2.50
CA GLY A 167 1.51 -14.30 2.61
C GLY A 167 2.11 -14.57 4.00
N ALA A 168 1.41 -14.19 5.07
CA ALA A 168 1.86 -14.36 6.45
C ALA A 168 0.74 -14.96 7.33
N PRO A 169 1.09 -15.69 8.39
CA PRO A 169 0.08 -16.19 9.34
C PRO A 169 -0.77 -15.07 9.94
N GLU A 170 -2.06 -15.31 10.16
CA GLU A 170 -2.99 -14.33 10.73
C GLU A 170 -2.49 -13.77 12.08
N GLY A 171 -1.92 -14.59 12.94
CA GLY A 171 -1.33 -14.17 14.21
C GLY A 171 -0.20 -13.14 14.01
N THR A 172 0.60 -13.30 12.94
CA THR A 172 1.64 -12.33 12.57
C THR A 172 1.02 -11.01 12.13
N VAL A 173 -0.07 -11.05 11.34
CA VAL A 173 -0.81 -9.85 10.92
C VAL A 173 -1.34 -9.09 12.13
N ARG A 174 -2.01 -9.79 13.06
CA ARG A 174 -2.53 -9.17 14.30
C ARG A 174 -1.44 -8.52 15.15
N THR A 175 -0.30 -9.20 15.30
CA THR A 175 0.85 -8.66 16.04
C THR A 175 1.44 -7.42 15.36
N ARG A 176 1.62 -7.45 14.03
CA ARG A 176 2.09 -6.31 13.25
C ARG A 176 1.13 -5.12 13.35
N LEU A 177 -0.17 -5.35 13.26
CA LEU A 177 -1.21 -4.32 13.41
C LEU A 177 -1.17 -3.69 14.80
N PHE A 178 -1.09 -4.51 15.83
CA PHE A 178 -0.98 -4.05 17.23
C PHE A 178 0.23 -3.12 17.42
N HIS A 179 1.42 -3.54 16.97
CA HIS A 179 2.62 -2.72 17.07
C HIS A 179 2.54 -1.44 16.24
N ALA A 180 1.95 -1.50 15.05
CA ALA A 180 1.74 -0.32 14.22
C ALA A 180 0.83 0.70 14.93
N LYS A 181 -0.32 0.26 15.42
CA LYS A 181 -1.28 1.12 16.15
C LYS A 181 -0.64 1.75 17.41
N ARG A 182 0.07 0.95 18.20
CA ARG A 182 0.77 1.45 19.39
C ARG A 182 1.76 2.55 19.03
N LYS A 183 2.65 2.29 18.08
CA LYS A 183 3.67 3.26 17.67
C LYS A 183 3.07 4.54 17.10
N LEU A 184 1.99 4.43 16.33
CA LEU A 184 1.28 5.60 15.78
C LEU A 184 0.64 6.44 16.89
N ARG A 185 -0.01 5.83 17.90
CA ARG A 185 -0.55 6.56 19.06
C ARG A 185 0.53 7.31 19.81
N GLU A 186 1.64 6.62 20.16
CA GLU A 186 2.80 7.25 20.81
C GLU A 186 3.30 8.48 20.06
N LYS A 187 3.35 8.42 18.70
CA LYS A 187 3.85 9.51 17.85
C LYS A 187 2.84 10.64 17.62
N LEU A 188 1.57 10.34 17.56
CA LEU A 188 0.53 11.34 17.34
C LEU A 188 0.08 12.03 18.62
N GLY A 189 0.53 11.55 19.79
CA GLY A 189 0.20 12.14 21.08
C GLY A 189 -1.19 11.78 21.58
N GLU A 190 -1.75 10.65 21.12
CA GLU A 190 -3.05 10.11 21.58
C GLU A 190 -2.89 9.23 22.85
N ASP A 191 -1.77 9.30 23.55
CA ASP A 191 -1.60 8.70 24.87
C ASP A 191 -2.30 9.57 25.93
N GLN A 192 -3.63 9.53 25.95
CA GLN A 192 -4.40 9.83 27.16
C GLN A 192 -5.35 8.67 27.45
N PRO A 193 -5.37 8.23 28.72
CA PRO A 193 -6.16 7.08 29.17
C PRO A 193 -7.65 7.30 29.05
#